data_7b96a218e4f4ca4ade9678255a94ed00
#
_entry.id   7b96a218e4f4ca4ade9678255a94ed00
#
_cell.length_a   1.000
_cell.length_b   1.000
_cell.length_c   1.000
_cell.angle_alpha   90.00
_cell.angle_beta   90.00
_cell.angle_gamma   90.00
#
_symmetry.space_group_name_H-M   'P 1'
#
loop_
_entity.id
_entity.type
_entity.pdbx_description
1 polymer ?
#
loop_
_entity_poly.entity_id
_entity_poly.type
_entity_poly.pdbx_seq_one_letter_code
_entity_poly.pdbx_strand_id
1 'polypeptide(L)'
;TEVAVKSYAREADNGDRCIWFAGTQCRYYVLLCDGMGTGIGAAQEGQTAAALLRQMLTAGFPAEHALRSLNSLLALRSRAAAVTVDLAEIRLDTGRVTVYKWGAAPSLLLSGSLVDKIGTAGPPPGLSVTDGRETVERLSLRRGEVLVLLSDGVDGESGRGENAMHSQLPPEELAAEILERGTESTDDDATVAVIRLKPGALPTS
;
A
#
# COMPACT_ATOMS: atom_id res chain seq x y z
N THR A 1 3.42 3.70 15.28
CA THR A 1 3.58 3.89 13.82
C THR A 1 3.11 5.27 13.45
N GLU A 2 3.84 5.94 12.61
CA GLU A 2 3.42 7.16 11.90
C GLU A 2 3.08 6.76 10.48
N VAL A 3 1.96 7.28 9.98
CA VAL A 3 1.54 7.10 8.60
C VAL A 3 1.17 8.46 8.05
N ALA A 4 1.77 8.83 6.93
CA ALA A 4 1.40 10.02 6.17
C ALA A 4 0.96 9.60 4.77
N VAL A 5 -0.13 10.16 4.29
CA VAL A 5 -0.68 9.86 2.97
C VAL A 5 -0.88 11.15 2.19
N LYS A 6 -0.43 11.15 0.96
CA LYS A 6 -0.70 12.20 -0.02
C LYS A 6 -1.27 11.56 -1.29
N SER A 7 -2.25 12.22 -1.88
CA SER A 7 -2.90 11.73 -3.08
C SER A 7 -3.14 12.88 -4.07
N TYR A 8 -3.08 12.55 -5.33
CA TYR A 8 -3.47 13.36 -6.46
C TYR A 8 -4.63 12.65 -7.17
N ALA A 9 -5.70 13.35 -7.46
CA ALA A 9 -6.82 12.83 -8.23
C ALA A 9 -6.78 13.44 -9.63
N ARG A 10 -6.82 12.61 -10.66
CA ARG A 10 -6.93 13.04 -12.05
C ARG A 10 -8.29 13.68 -12.34
N GLU A 11 -9.34 13.10 -11.79
CA GLU A 11 -10.73 13.57 -11.92
C GLU A 11 -11.27 14.05 -10.55
N ALA A 12 -12.56 14.31 -10.47
CA ALA A 12 -13.20 14.76 -9.24
C ALA A 12 -13.16 13.71 -8.11
N ASP A 13 -13.15 12.41 -8.47
CA ASP A 13 -13.10 11.29 -7.54
C ASP A 13 -11.81 10.50 -7.78
N ASN A 14 -11.07 10.23 -6.70
CA ASN A 14 -9.85 9.44 -6.71
C ASN A 14 -10.20 7.94 -6.59
N GLY A 15 -9.74 7.11 -7.53
CA GLY A 15 -9.87 5.66 -7.53
C GLY A 15 -9.08 4.98 -6.42
N ASP A 16 -8.03 5.63 -5.95
CA ASP A 16 -7.20 5.15 -4.84
C ASP A 16 -7.87 5.31 -3.49
N ARG A 17 -7.75 4.29 -2.67
CA ARG A 17 -8.21 4.33 -1.28
C ARG A 17 -7.12 3.84 -0.34
N CYS A 18 -6.50 4.75 0.38
CA CYS A 18 -5.54 4.43 1.44
C CYS A 18 -6.19 4.58 2.82
N ILE A 19 -6.09 3.53 3.64
CA ILE A 19 -6.55 3.52 5.03
C ILE A 19 -5.53 2.84 5.93
N TRP A 20 -5.52 3.24 7.21
CA TRP A 20 -4.69 2.60 8.23
C TRP A 20 -5.45 2.43 9.53
N PHE A 21 -5.20 1.33 10.23
CA PHE A 21 -5.95 0.98 11.44
C PHE A 21 -5.21 -0.03 12.30
N ALA A 22 -5.53 -0.04 13.58
CA ALA A 22 -5.06 -1.07 14.49
C ALA A 22 -5.89 -2.36 14.34
N GLY A 23 -5.19 -3.49 14.38
CA GLY A 23 -5.80 -4.81 14.47
C GLY A 23 -5.62 -5.44 15.85
N THR A 24 -5.90 -6.73 15.94
CA THR A 24 -5.66 -7.53 17.16
C THR A 24 -4.18 -7.91 17.31
N GLN A 25 -3.75 -8.30 18.52
CA GLN A 25 -2.42 -8.86 18.79
C GLN A 25 -1.25 -7.96 18.34
N CYS A 26 -1.27 -6.68 18.68
CA CYS A 26 -0.23 -5.71 18.33
C CYS A 26 0.01 -5.57 16.80
N ARG A 27 -1.00 -5.87 15.97
CA ARG A 27 -0.94 -5.62 14.54
C ARG A 27 -1.43 -4.23 14.21
N TYR A 28 -0.80 -3.64 13.21
CA TYR A 28 -1.22 -2.39 12.59
C TYR A 28 -1.18 -2.58 11.08
N TYR A 29 -2.18 -2.09 10.41
CA TYR A 29 -2.36 -2.27 8.98
C TYR A 29 -2.33 -0.93 8.27
N VAL A 30 -1.65 -0.90 7.12
CA VAL A 30 -1.77 0.16 6.12
C VAL A 30 -2.17 -0.51 4.82
N LEU A 31 -3.27 -0.07 4.26
CA LEU A 31 -3.91 -0.68 3.10
C LEU A 31 -4.14 0.37 2.03
N LEU A 32 -3.57 0.16 0.86
CA LEU A 32 -3.82 0.91 -0.36
C LEU A 32 -4.56 0.01 -1.35
N CYS A 33 -5.76 0.41 -1.74
CA CYS A 33 -6.54 -0.21 -2.80
C CYS A 33 -6.70 0.80 -3.91
N ASP A 34 -6.38 0.40 -5.12
CA ASP A 34 -6.57 1.20 -6.32
C ASP A 34 -7.61 0.50 -7.21
N GLY A 35 -8.72 1.19 -7.46
CA GLY A 35 -9.80 0.72 -8.31
C GLY A 35 -9.46 1.02 -9.78
N MET A 36 -9.31 -0.02 -10.58
CA MET A 36 -8.92 0.13 -11.99
C MET A 36 -9.91 0.95 -12.80
N GLY A 37 -9.37 1.89 -13.59
CA GLY A 37 -10.13 2.86 -14.35
C GLY A 37 -10.18 4.21 -13.64
N THR A 38 -11.05 5.10 -14.09
CA THR A 38 -11.18 6.46 -13.55
C THR A 38 -12.60 6.75 -13.08
N GLY A 39 -12.74 7.79 -12.21
CA GLY A 39 -14.01 8.31 -11.76
C GLY A 39 -14.74 7.46 -10.73
N ILE A 40 -16.04 7.71 -10.58
CA ILE A 40 -16.90 7.18 -9.50
C ILE A 40 -16.88 5.66 -9.41
N GLY A 41 -16.79 4.95 -10.53
CA GLY A 41 -16.77 3.48 -10.56
C GLY A 41 -15.53 2.89 -9.89
N ALA A 42 -14.36 3.39 -10.25
CA ALA A 42 -13.07 3.01 -9.67
C ALA A 42 -13.03 3.34 -8.16
N ALA A 43 -13.46 4.56 -7.80
CA ALA A 43 -13.53 4.98 -6.40
C ALA A 43 -14.42 4.08 -5.54
N GLN A 44 -15.58 3.65 -6.05
CA GLN A 44 -16.48 2.74 -5.35
C GLN A 44 -15.89 1.34 -5.16
N GLU A 45 -15.18 0.81 -6.16
CA GLU A 45 -14.54 -0.50 -6.06
C GLU A 45 -13.37 -0.48 -5.08
N GLY A 46 -12.48 0.50 -5.16
CA GLY A 46 -11.38 0.68 -4.19
C GLY A 46 -11.90 0.83 -2.75
N GLN A 47 -12.95 1.65 -2.56
CA GLN A 47 -13.57 1.84 -1.25
C GLN A 47 -14.22 0.54 -0.72
N THR A 48 -14.90 -0.21 -1.58
CA THR A 48 -15.56 -1.47 -1.20
C THR A 48 -14.52 -2.52 -0.80
N ALA A 49 -13.45 -2.67 -1.56
CA ALA A 49 -12.36 -3.59 -1.26
C ALA A 49 -11.69 -3.22 0.08
N ALA A 50 -11.36 -1.95 0.27
CA ALA A 50 -10.74 -1.46 1.50
C ALA A 50 -11.66 -1.67 2.73
N ALA A 51 -12.96 -1.42 2.60
CA ALA A 51 -13.92 -1.63 3.67
C ALA A 51 -14.04 -3.10 4.08
N LEU A 52 -14.14 -4.02 3.11
CA LEU A 52 -14.20 -5.46 3.35
C LEU A 52 -12.94 -5.96 4.06
N LEU A 53 -11.76 -5.64 3.52
CA LEU A 53 -10.49 -6.04 4.12
C LEU A 53 -10.34 -5.49 5.53
N ARG A 54 -10.67 -4.22 5.76
CA ARG A 54 -10.65 -3.62 7.10
C ARG A 54 -11.53 -4.38 8.08
N GLN A 55 -12.78 -4.73 7.71
CA GLN A 55 -13.70 -5.47 8.57
C GLN A 55 -13.12 -6.83 8.96
N MET A 56 -12.62 -7.60 7.98
CA MET A 56 -12.04 -8.92 8.24
C MET A 56 -10.78 -8.84 9.11
N LEU A 57 -9.85 -7.97 8.78
CA LEU A 57 -8.60 -7.80 9.52
C LEU A 57 -8.83 -7.29 10.95
N THR A 58 -9.78 -6.37 11.15
CA THR A 58 -10.16 -5.89 12.48
C THR A 58 -10.84 -7.00 13.31
N ALA A 59 -11.59 -7.89 12.66
CA ALA A 59 -12.18 -9.07 13.30
C ALA A 59 -11.15 -10.18 13.60
N GLY A 60 -9.88 -10.00 13.20
CA GLY A 60 -8.78 -10.92 13.50
C GLY A 60 -8.57 -12.02 12.47
N PHE A 61 -9.20 -11.95 11.31
CA PHE A 61 -8.89 -12.89 10.22
C PHE A 61 -7.44 -12.71 9.77
N PRO A 62 -6.72 -13.81 9.45
CA PRO A 62 -5.41 -13.72 8.83
C PRO A 62 -5.49 -12.96 7.50
N ALA A 63 -4.46 -12.14 7.20
CA ALA A 63 -4.42 -11.32 5.99
C ALA A 63 -4.61 -12.14 4.70
N GLU A 64 -3.95 -13.29 4.61
CA GLU A 64 -4.08 -14.21 3.47
C GLU A 64 -5.52 -14.71 3.26
N HIS A 65 -6.26 -14.97 4.34
CA HIS A 65 -7.66 -15.37 4.24
C HIS A 65 -8.56 -14.22 3.81
N ALA A 66 -8.34 -13.02 4.35
CA ALA A 66 -9.08 -11.82 3.97
C ALA A 66 -8.89 -11.50 2.48
N LEU A 67 -7.64 -11.56 1.99
CA LEU A 67 -7.30 -11.33 0.59
C LEU A 67 -7.94 -12.37 -0.34
N ARG A 68 -7.89 -13.66 0.01
CA ARG A 68 -8.55 -14.71 -0.77
C ARG A 68 -10.07 -14.55 -0.82
N SER A 69 -10.67 -14.11 0.30
CA SER A 69 -12.13 -13.82 0.33
C SER A 69 -12.47 -12.66 -0.59
N LEU A 70 -11.66 -11.60 -0.61
CA LEU A 70 -11.80 -10.49 -1.55
C LEU A 70 -11.70 -11.00 -3.01
N ASN A 71 -10.68 -11.79 -3.34
CA ASN A 71 -10.50 -12.35 -4.67
C ASN A 71 -11.72 -13.16 -5.12
N SER A 72 -12.23 -14.04 -4.24
CA SER A 72 -13.42 -14.85 -4.54
C SER A 72 -14.65 -13.98 -4.78
N LEU A 73 -14.82 -12.92 -3.99
CA LEU A 73 -15.93 -11.99 -4.16
C LEU A 73 -15.83 -11.24 -5.50
N LEU A 74 -14.66 -10.73 -5.86
CA LEU A 74 -14.45 -10.02 -7.11
C LEU A 74 -14.64 -10.93 -8.32
N ALA A 75 -14.14 -12.16 -8.26
CA ALA A 75 -14.30 -13.15 -9.33
C ALA A 75 -15.76 -13.58 -9.58
N LEU A 76 -16.63 -13.47 -8.57
CA LEU A 76 -18.06 -13.76 -8.69
C LEU A 76 -18.88 -12.60 -9.28
N ARG A 77 -18.31 -11.40 -9.31
CA ARG A 77 -18.99 -10.24 -9.89
C ARG A 77 -18.94 -10.31 -11.42
N SER A 78 -20.10 -10.16 -12.06
CA SER A 78 -20.27 -10.22 -13.52
C SER A 78 -19.59 -9.05 -14.27
N ARG A 79 -19.17 -7.99 -13.58
CA ARG A 79 -18.38 -6.88 -14.12
C ARG A 79 -16.93 -7.09 -13.75
N ALA A 80 -16.04 -6.82 -14.69
CA ALA A 80 -14.60 -6.78 -14.46
C ALA A 80 -14.23 -5.62 -13.52
N ALA A 81 -14.63 -5.75 -12.24
CA ALA A 81 -14.17 -4.86 -11.19
C ALA A 81 -12.78 -5.34 -10.79
N ALA A 82 -11.75 -4.75 -11.35
CA ALA A 82 -10.40 -5.03 -10.95
C ALA A 82 -9.96 -3.96 -9.94
N VAL A 83 -9.38 -4.43 -8.86
CA VAL A 83 -8.82 -3.58 -7.79
C VAL A 83 -7.43 -4.11 -7.48
N THR A 84 -6.44 -3.25 -7.42
CA THR A 84 -5.14 -3.65 -6.89
C THR A 84 -5.15 -3.56 -5.37
N VAL A 85 -4.34 -4.36 -4.71
CA VAL A 85 -4.23 -4.35 -3.24
C VAL A 85 -2.77 -4.35 -2.82
N ASP A 86 -2.40 -3.36 -2.04
CA ASP A 86 -1.12 -3.27 -1.34
C ASP A 86 -1.39 -3.17 0.17
N LEU A 87 -1.06 -4.22 0.91
CA LEU A 87 -1.32 -4.33 2.34
C LEU A 87 -0.03 -4.53 3.11
N ALA A 88 0.32 -3.58 3.97
CA ALA A 88 1.38 -3.74 4.95
C ALA A 88 0.78 -4.13 6.31
N GLU A 89 1.08 -5.34 6.77
CA GLU A 89 0.83 -5.82 8.13
C GLU A 89 2.06 -5.60 8.99
N ILE A 90 1.97 -4.76 10.00
CA ILE A 90 3.06 -4.35 10.87
C ILE A 90 2.86 -4.91 12.26
N ARG A 91 3.84 -5.65 12.76
CA ARG A 91 3.91 -6.09 14.15
C ARG A 91 4.57 -5.01 14.99
N LEU A 92 3.78 -4.31 15.81
CA LEU A 92 4.27 -3.20 16.64
C LEU A 92 5.22 -3.63 17.76
N ASP A 93 5.15 -4.90 18.16
CA ASP A 93 6.00 -5.50 19.19
C ASP A 93 7.39 -5.91 18.70
N THR A 94 7.53 -6.17 17.39
CA THR A 94 8.78 -6.71 16.83
C THR A 94 9.34 -5.88 15.67
N GLY A 95 8.57 -4.94 15.12
CA GLY A 95 8.91 -4.21 13.91
C GLY A 95 8.90 -5.05 12.63
N ARG A 96 8.46 -6.31 12.71
CA ARG A 96 8.29 -7.14 11.51
C ARG A 96 7.16 -6.61 10.66
N VAL A 97 7.39 -6.56 9.36
CA VAL A 97 6.40 -6.14 8.37
C VAL A 97 6.23 -7.26 7.35
N THR A 98 4.99 -7.59 7.06
CA THR A 98 4.63 -8.44 5.92
C THR A 98 3.86 -7.58 4.93
N VAL A 99 4.38 -7.48 3.72
CA VAL A 99 3.75 -6.75 2.61
C VAL A 99 3.10 -7.77 1.68
N TYR A 100 1.81 -7.63 1.49
CA TYR A 100 1.02 -8.43 0.56
C TYR A 100 0.66 -7.55 -0.63
N LYS A 101 1.08 -7.96 -1.83
CA LYS A 101 0.80 -7.24 -3.07
C LYS A 101 -0.03 -8.12 -4.00
N TRP A 102 -1.11 -7.55 -4.50
CA TRP A 102 -1.96 -8.21 -5.46
C TRP A 102 -2.34 -7.22 -6.57
N GLY A 103 -1.64 -7.31 -7.69
CA GLY A 103 -1.74 -6.37 -8.80
C GLY A 103 -1.09 -5.01 -8.55
N ALA A 104 -0.69 -4.70 -7.33
CA ALA A 104 -0.18 -3.40 -6.93
C ALA A 104 1.25 -3.13 -7.42
N ALA A 105 1.57 -1.86 -7.65
CA ALA A 105 2.91 -1.39 -7.97
C ALA A 105 3.93 -1.74 -6.88
N PRO A 106 5.24 -1.86 -7.19
CA PRO A 106 6.27 -2.10 -6.18
C PRO A 106 6.28 -1.01 -5.10
N SER A 107 6.41 -1.41 -3.84
CA SER A 107 6.65 -0.49 -2.72
C SER A 107 8.14 -0.16 -2.62
N LEU A 108 8.50 0.87 -1.86
CA LEU A 108 9.89 1.25 -1.62
C LEU A 108 10.26 1.10 -0.15
N LEU A 109 11.45 0.58 0.13
CA LEU A 109 12.09 0.64 1.43
C LEU A 109 13.23 1.65 1.36
N LEU A 110 13.11 2.73 2.11
CA LEU A 110 14.13 3.76 2.21
C LEU A 110 14.98 3.53 3.46
N SER A 111 16.29 3.41 3.27
CA SER A 111 17.27 3.26 4.35
C SER A 111 18.42 4.27 4.15
N GLY A 112 18.34 5.41 4.80
CA GLY A 112 19.21 6.54 4.51
C GLY A 112 18.99 7.07 3.09
N SER A 113 20.02 6.94 2.23
CA SER A 113 19.95 7.25 0.80
C SER A 113 19.71 6.02 -0.10
N LEU A 114 19.61 4.83 0.49
CA LEU A 114 19.35 3.61 -0.27
C LEU A 114 17.85 3.44 -0.47
N VAL A 115 17.47 3.01 -1.67
CA VAL A 115 16.09 2.74 -2.07
C VAL A 115 16.01 1.32 -2.64
N ASP A 116 15.33 0.44 -1.90
CA ASP A 116 15.07 -0.92 -2.34
C ASP A 116 13.61 -1.07 -2.77
N LYS A 117 13.37 -1.74 -3.88
CA LYS A 117 12.02 -2.11 -4.31
C LYS A 117 11.54 -3.35 -3.58
N ILE A 118 10.31 -3.28 -3.05
CA ILE A 118 9.66 -4.37 -2.34
C ILE A 118 8.49 -4.88 -3.15
N GLY A 119 8.55 -6.16 -3.51
CA GLY A 119 7.55 -6.85 -4.28
C GLY A 119 7.61 -6.56 -5.78
N THR A 120 6.89 -7.35 -6.53
CA THR A 120 6.72 -7.22 -7.99
C THR A 120 5.26 -7.10 -8.32
N ALA A 121 4.94 -6.34 -9.37
CA ALA A 121 3.59 -6.29 -9.91
C ALA A 121 3.17 -7.69 -10.39
N GLY A 122 1.93 -8.05 -10.11
CA GLY A 122 1.28 -9.28 -10.55
C GLY A 122 -0.12 -8.97 -11.09
N PRO A 123 -0.90 -9.98 -11.50
CA PRO A 123 -2.26 -9.76 -11.93
C PRO A 123 -3.13 -9.28 -10.73
N PRO A 124 -4.08 -8.38 -10.94
CA PRO A 124 -4.98 -7.95 -9.87
C PRO A 124 -5.92 -9.08 -9.43
N PRO A 125 -6.47 -9.02 -8.20
CA PRO A 125 -7.46 -9.97 -7.72
C PRO A 125 -8.75 -9.90 -8.56
N GLY A 126 -9.46 -11.04 -8.63
CA GLY A 126 -10.70 -11.17 -9.39
C GLY A 126 -10.53 -11.65 -10.82
N LEU A 127 -9.31 -11.64 -11.40
CA LEU A 127 -9.06 -12.17 -12.74
C LEU A 127 -9.11 -13.70 -12.80
N SER A 128 -8.78 -14.38 -11.71
CA SER A 128 -8.84 -15.85 -11.64
C SER A 128 -9.20 -16.31 -10.23
N VAL A 129 -10.09 -17.30 -10.14
CA VAL A 129 -10.45 -17.93 -8.86
C VAL A 129 -9.35 -18.88 -8.38
N THR A 130 -8.55 -19.44 -9.29
CA THR A 130 -7.62 -20.53 -8.99
C THR A 130 -6.16 -20.13 -9.01
N ASP A 131 -5.77 -19.18 -9.86
CA ASP A 131 -4.36 -18.90 -10.16
C ASP A 131 -3.86 -17.53 -9.66
N GLY A 132 -4.76 -16.68 -9.16
CA GLY A 132 -4.37 -15.40 -8.57
C GLY A 132 -3.79 -15.61 -7.17
N ARG A 133 -2.52 -15.28 -6.99
CA ARG A 133 -1.87 -15.25 -5.68
C ARG A 133 -1.24 -13.89 -5.44
N GLU A 134 -1.39 -13.44 -4.21
CA GLU A 134 -0.65 -12.30 -3.70
C GLU A 134 0.86 -12.60 -3.67
N THR A 135 1.68 -11.64 -3.97
CA THR A 135 3.11 -11.67 -3.65
C THR A 135 3.27 -11.28 -2.19
N VAL A 136 4.05 -12.04 -1.44
CA VAL A 136 4.27 -11.82 -0.01
C VAL A 136 5.74 -11.58 0.26
N GLU A 137 6.05 -10.37 0.74
CA GLU A 137 7.39 -9.98 1.14
C GLU A 137 7.44 -9.79 2.66
N ARG A 138 8.54 -10.24 3.26
CA ARG A 138 8.75 -10.14 4.70
C ARG A 138 10.02 -9.38 5.00
N LEU A 139 9.89 -8.32 5.77
CA LEU A 139 11.00 -7.47 6.16
C LEU A 139 10.91 -7.08 7.64
N SER A 140 11.96 -6.49 8.15
CA SER A 140 11.95 -5.85 9.47
C SER A 140 12.22 -4.37 9.27
N LEU A 141 11.27 -3.53 9.63
CA LEU A 141 11.42 -2.08 9.54
C LEU A 141 12.20 -1.60 10.77
N ARG A 142 13.40 -1.10 10.52
CA ARG A 142 14.31 -0.61 11.56
C ARG A 142 14.08 0.87 11.85
N ARG A 143 14.65 1.34 12.93
CA ARG A 143 14.62 2.77 13.25
C ARG A 143 15.31 3.59 12.17
N GLY A 144 14.64 4.60 11.66
CA GLY A 144 15.13 5.46 10.57
C GLY A 144 14.86 4.94 9.17
N GLU A 145 14.37 3.72 9.04
CA GLU A 145 13.85 3.19 7.78
C GLU A 145 12.40 3.59 7.57
N VAL A 146 12.01 3.68 6.30
CA VAL A 146 10.67 4.08 5.89
C VAL A 146 10.18 3.13 4.80
N LEU A 147 9.00 2.56 5.00
CA LEU A 147 8.29 1.82 3.95
C LEU A 147 7.31 2.77 3.26
N VAL A 148 7.32 2.76 1.93
CA VAL A 148 6.44 3.59 1.10
C VAL A 148 5.61 2.69 0.20
N LEU A 149 4.28 2.77 0.32
CA LEU A 149 3.35 2.16 -0.61
C LEU A 149 2.99 3.18 -1.69
N LEU A 150 2.92 2.73 -2.94
CA LEU A 150 2.64 3.56 -4.11
C LEU A 150 1.50 2.95 -4.93
N SER A 151 0.58 3.76 -5.43
CA SER A 151 -0.26 3.36 -6.55
C SER A 151 0.51 3.48 -7.87
N ASP A 152 -0.04 2.92 -8.94
CA ASP A 152 0.64 2.85 -10.24
C ASP A 152 0.74 4.21 -10.96
N GLY A 153 -0.07 5.20 -10.58
CA GLY A 153 0.06 6.59 -11.03
C GLY A 153 1.32 7.30 -10.50
N VAL A 154 2.10 6.68 -9.60
CA VAL A 154 3.35 7.24 -9.09
C VAL A 154 4.55 6.55 -9.73
N ASP A 155 5.41 7.31 -10.44
CA ASP A 155 6.67 6.76 -10.92
C ASP A 155 7.64 6.47 -9.77
N GLY A 156 7.78 5.21 -9.42
CA GLY A 156 8.68 4.73 -8.37
C GLY A 156 10.19 4.84 -8.70
N GLU A 157 10.56 5.26 -9.89
CA GLU A 157 11.98 5.53 -10.27
C GLU A 157 12.42 6.95 -9.93
N SER A 158 11.49 7.88 -9.77
CA SER A 158 11.74 9.31 -9.54
C SER A 158 12.54 9.62 -8.26
N GLY A 159 12.76 8.64 -7.40
CA GLY A 159 13.55 8.77 -6.15
C GLY A 159 14.97 8.21 -6.21
N ARG A 160 15.49 7.85 -7.39
CA ARG A 160 16.84 7.26 -7.55
C ARG A 160 17.88 8.27 -8.01
N GLY A 161 19.15 8.01 -7.68
CA GLY A 161 20.31 8.80 -8.12
C GLY A 161 20.55 10.05 -7.28
N GLU A 162 20.95 11.15 -7.93
CA GLU A 162 21.30 12.43 -7.25
C GLU A 162 20.10 13.08 -6.53
N ASN A 163 18.89 12.67 -6.88
CA ASN A 163 17.63 13.07 -6.25
C ASN A 163 17.13 12.05 -5.22
N ALA A 164 18.03 11.30 -4.58
CA ALA A 164 17.69 10.29 -3.60
C ALA A 164 16.78 10.87 -2.51
N MET A 165 15.67 10.20 -2.27
CA MET A 165 14.76 10.54 -1.18
C MET A 165 15.46 10.33 0.16
N HIS A 166 15.30 11.28 1.06
CA HIS A 166 15.90 11.18 2.38
C HIS A 166 14.91 10.61 3.38
N SER A 167 15.16 9.38 3.85
CA SER A 167 14.34 8.74 4.90
C SER A 167 14.24 9.55 6.21
N GLN A 168 15.04 10.61 6.33
CA GLN A 168 15.10 11.50 7.50
C GLN A 168 13.99 12.57 7.50
N LEU A 169 13.40 12.90 6.35
CA LEU A 169 12.32 13.89 6.28
C LEU A 169 11.11 13.47 7.13
N PRO A 170 10.37 14.43 7.67
CA PRO A 170 9.06 14.14 8.26
C PRO A 170 8.18 13.35 7.28
N PRO A 171 7.39 12.35 7.72
CA PRO A 171 6.58 11.54 6.81
C PRO A 171 5.68 12.34 5.88
N GLU A 172 5.11 13.43 6.35
CA GLU A 172 4.24 14.33 5.56
C GLU A 172 5.00 15.01 4.41
N GLU A 173 6.21 15.50 4.69
CA GLU A 173 7.06 16.16 3.70
C GLU A 173 7.58 15.13 2.69
N LEU A 174 8.01 13.98 3.16
CA LEU A 174 8.47 12.88 2.29
C LEU A 174 7.36 12.40 1.36
N ALA A 175 6.14 12.22 1.87
CA ALA A 175 5.00 11.82 1.04
C ALA A 175 4.68 12.86 -0.04
N ALA A 176 4.75 14.15 0.29
CA ALA A 176 4.53 15.24 -0.65
C ALA A 176 5.62 15.27 -1.74
N GLU A 177 6.89 15.16 -1.34
CA GLU A 177 8.02 15.15 -2.26
C GLU A 177 7.97 13.97 -3.24
N ILE A 178 7.64 12.77 -2.75
CA ILE A 178 7.51 11.59 -3.61
C ILE A 178 6.36 11.76 -4.59
N LEU A 179 5.21 12.26 -4.13
CA LEU A 179 4.06 12.47 -4.97
C LEU A 179 4.35 13.50 -6.07
N GLU A 180 4.91 14.66 -5.70
CA GLU A 180 5.23 15.73 -6.65
C GLU A 180 6.14 15.25 -7.76
N ARG A 181 7.24 14.57 -7.41
CA ARG A 181 8.19 14.02 -8.39
C ARG A 181 7.62 12.88 -9.22
N GLY A 182 6.83 12.01 -8.57
CA GLY A 182 6.28 10.80 -9.21
C GLY A 182 5.10 11.08 -10.13
N THR A 183 4.51 12.29 -10.09
CA THR A 183 3.32 12.65 -10.87
C THR A 183 3.57 13.67 -11.99
N GLU A 184 4.81 14.05 -12.24
CA GLU A 184 5.14 15.06 -13.28
C GLU A 184 4.60 14.70 -14.69
N SER A 185 4.45 13.41 -14.99
CA SER A 185 3.98 12.90 -16.28
C SER A 185 2.83 11.90 -16.16
N THR A 186 2.13 11.85 -15.03
CA THR A 186 1.06 10.86 -14.84
C THR A 186 -0.25 11.32 -15.45
N ASP A 187 -0.97 10.36 -16.03
CA ASP A 187 -2.33 10.49 -16.51
C ASP A 187 -3.33 9.70 -15.65
N ASP A 188 -2.98 9.35 -14.43
CA ASP A 188 -3.77 8.51 -13.53
C ASP A 188 -3.88 9.11 -12.12
N ASP A 189 -4.75 8.55 -11.31
CA ASP A 189 -4.80 8.82 -9.88
C ASP A 189 -3.50 8.35 -9.22
N ALA A 190 -3.00 9.10 -8.27
CA ALA A 190 -1.72 8.81 -7.64
C ALA A 190 -1.80 8.93 -6.13
N THR A 191 -1.30 7.93 -5.42
CA THR A 191 -1.28 7.91 -3.95
C THR A 191 0.05 7.39 -3.42
N VAL A 192 0.58 8.11 -2.45
CA VAL A 192 1.79 7.78 -1.70
C VAL A 192 1.43 7.62 -0.22
N ALA A 193 1.76 6.47 0.37
CA ALA A 193 1.63 6.24 1.80
C ALA A 193 3.00 5.96 2.44
N VAL A 194 3.48 6.87 3.25
CA VAL A 194 4.76 6.80 3.97
C VAL A 194 4.52 6.22 5.36
N ILE A 195 5.25 5.18 5.72
CA ILE A 195 5.11 4.42 6.96
C ILE A 195 6.45 4.42 7.71
N ARG A 196 6.44 4.93 8.95
CA ARG A 196 7.60 4.95 9.85
C ARG A 196 7.23 4.42 11.24
N LEU A 197 8.12 3.66 11.86
CA LEU A 197 7.94 3.25 13.26
C LEU A 197 8.37 4.38 14.19
N LYS A 198 7.51 4.74 15.18
CA LYS A 198 7.84 5.72 16.20
C LYS A 198 8.99 5.21 17.09
N PRO A 199 9.87 6.12 17.57
CA PRO A 199 10.82 5.79 18.63
C PRO A 199 10.08 5.22 19.85
N GLY A 200 10.54 4.08 20.38
CA GLY A 200 9.92 3.40 21.51
C GLY A 200 8.88 2.32 21.17
N ALA A 201 8.55 2.14 19.88
CA ALA A 201 7.68 1.05 19.43
C ALA A 201 8.39 -0.30 19.34
N LEU A 202 9.72 -0.31 19.37
CA LEU A 202 10.54 -1.54 19.36
C LEU A 202 11.16 -1.77 20.73
N PRO A 203 11.23 -3.03 21.22
CA PRO A 203 12.03 -3.35 22.38
C PRO A 203 13.49 -2.95 22.10
N THR A 204 14.09 -2.23 23.04
CA THR A 204 15.53 -1.98 23.03
C THR A 204 16.22 -3.33 23.20
N SER A 205 16.95 -3.76 22.17
CA SER A 205 17.83 -4.94 22.21
C SER A 205 18.95 -4.77 23.20
#